data_3d237d02136ec956a422715e1fde9584
#
_entry.id   3d237d02136ec956a422715e1fde9584
#
_cell.length_a   1.000
_cell.length_b   1.000
_cell.length_c   1.000
_cell.angle_alpha   90.00
_cell.angle_beta   90.00
_cell.angle_gamma   90.00
#
_symmetry.space_group_name_H-M   'P 1'
#
loop_
_entity.id
_entity.type
_entity.pdbx_description
1 polymer ?
#
loop_
_entity_poly.entity_id
_entity_poly.type
_entity_poly.pdbx_seq_one_letter_code
_entity_poly.pdbx_strand_id
1 'polypeptide(L)'
;SEKWVNTDTECESGCGIIPFSYQEKSHVHSLQWAVGLELFLMAKDPWRMVLSTDHPNGGSFQAYPKLIHLLMDKNFRKEQIKLINQDALKSTELPNLDREFSYQEIAIITSAGPAKILGIDENKGHLGTGADADIRIYEPDQDKEKMFSSPRYVIKNGNLVIENNEFRQDLEGKLLYIRPDYEKSIEQMIKPFFEDYYSVQFENYPVSDKYVEKNSIIIPNKPKK
;
A
#
# COMPACT_ATOMS: atom_id res chain seq x y z
N SER A 1 15.89 12.60 -25.92
CA SER A 1 15.70 12.92 -24.53
C SER A 1 15.09 11.74 -23.81
N GLU A 2 15.71 11.34 -22.76
CA GLU A 2 15.27 10.26 -21.89
C GLU A 2 14.20 10.74 -20.90
N LYS A 3 13.43 11.67 -21.34
CA LYS A 3 12.36 12.18 -20.53
C LYS A 3 11.29 11.11 -20.37
N TRP A 4 10.95 10.83 -19.15
CA TRP A 4 9.91 9.87 -18.83
C TRP A 4 8.57 10.35 -19.31
N VAL A 5 7.83 9.41 -19.81
CA VAL A 5 6.46 9.62 -20.15
C VAL A 5 5.67 9.90 -18.93
N ASN A 6 4.69 10.63 -19.05
CA ASN A 6 3.86 10.99 -17.93
C ASN A 6 4.73 11.34 -16.77
N THR A 7 5.83 11.80 -17.21
CA THR A 7 6.56 12.30 -16.17
C THR A 7 5.82 13.36 -15.71
N ASP A 8 5.11 12.94 -15.50
CA ASP A 8 4.48 13.36 -14.46
C ASP A 8 5.15 14.58 -14.01
N THR A 9 4.39 15.46 -13.60
CA THR A 9 4.78 16.68 -12.91
C THR A 9 5.93 16.48 -11.94
N GLU A 10 6.01 15.31 -11.34
CA GLU A 10 7.09 14.91 -10.43
C GLU A 10 8.45 14.89 -11.09
N CYS A 11 8.56 14.24 -12.22
CA CYS A 11 9.84 14.18 -12.94
C CYS A 11 10.15 15.50 -13.64
N GLU A 12 9.14 16.22 -14.11
CA GLU A 12 9.32 17.54 -14.71
C GLU A 12 9.77 18.58 -13.69
N SER A 13 9.33 18.47 -12.44
CA SER A 13 9.81 19.31 -11.35
C SER A 13 11.20 18.90 -10.85
N GLY A 14 11.75 17.81 -11.38
CA GLY A 14 13.11 17.35 -11.09
C GLY A 14 13.30 16.69 -9.75
N CYS A 15 12.22 16.38 -9.03
CA CYS A 15 12.30 15.81 -7.69
C CYS A 15 11.78 14.39 -7.57
N GLY A 16 10.87 13.97 -8.41
CA GLY A 16 10.26 12.65 -8.32
C GLY A 16 9.44 12.39 -7.06
N ILE A 17 9.75 13.05 -5.96
CA ILE A 17 9.10 12.85 -4.67
C ILE A 17 8.82 14.20 -4.04
N ILE A 18 7.54 14.56 -3.94
CA ILE A 18 7.08 15.76 -3.25
C ILE A 18 6.21 15.33 -2.07
N PRO A 19 6.70 15.47 -0.83
CA PRO A 19 5.90 15.10 0.34
C PRO A 19 4.61 15.91 0.42
N PHE A 20 3.51 15.23 0.58
CA PHE A 20 2.22 15.87 0.77
C PHE A 20 2.14 16.47 2.18
N SER A 21 1.91 17.77 2.26
CA SER A 21 1.72 18.46 3.53
C SER A 21 0.23 18.59 3.83
N TYR A 22 -0.30 17.67 4.62
CA TYR A 22 -1.70 17.68 5.03
C TYR A 22 -2.02 18.88 5.92
N GLN A 23 -3.08 19.61 5.59
CA GLN A 23 -3.60 20.75 6.34
C GLN A 23 -5.05 20.51 6.73
N GLU A 24 -5.30 20.29 8.00
CA GLU A 24 -6.62 19.90 8.54
C GLU A 24 -7.75 20.88 8.18
N LYS A 25 -7.44 22.17 8.08
CA LYS A 25 -8.45 23.21 7.77
C LYS A 25 -8.64 23.47 6.28
N SER A 26 -7.80 22.88 5.43
CA SER A 26 -7.98 22.94 3.98
C SER A 26 -9.22 22.15 3.58
N HIS A 27 -10.11 22.77 2.80
CA HIS A 27 -11.29 22.09 2.27
C HIS A 27 -10.91 20.88 1.41
N VAL A 28 -9.96 21.04 0.51
CA VAL A 28 -9.53 19.97 -0.41
C VAL A 28 -8.92 18.80 0.36
N HIS A 29 -7.99 19.08 1.29
CA HIS A 29 -7.33 18.02 2.06
C HIS A 29 -8.32 17.29 2.99
N SER A 30 -9.24 18.03 3.60
CA SER A 30 -10.30 17.43 4.42
C SER A 30 -11.24 16.56 3.59
N LEU A 31 -11.59 17.01 2.39
CA LEU A 31 -12.44 16.24 1.49
C LEU A 31 -11.75 14.95 1.04
N GLN A 32 -10.48 15.02 0.63
CA GLN A 32 -9.70 13.84 0.24
C GLN A 32 -9.61 12.83 1.40
N TRP A 33 -9.31 13.32 2.61
CA TRP A 33 -9.26 12.50 3.81
C TRP A 33 -10.61 11.82 4.11
N ALA A 34 -11.70 12.59 4.05
CA ALA A 34 -13.03 12.09 4.35
C ALA A 34 -13.51 11.07 3.31
N VAL A 35 -13.33 11.35 2.03
CA VAL A 35 -13.69 10.44 0.93
C VAL A 35 -12.85 9.15 0.98
N GLY A 36 -11.56 9.25 1.31
CA GLY A 36 -10.70 8.06 1.48
C GLY A 36 -11.25 7.12 2.56
N LEU A 37 -11.61 7.63 3.73
CA LEU A 37 -12.21 6.82 4.80
C LEU A 37 -13.61 6.30 4.42
N GLU A 38 -14.43 7.14 3.80
CA GLU A 38 -15.77 6.78 3.33
C GLU A 38 -15.73 5.58 2.39
N LEU A 39 -14.83 5.58 1.41
CA LEU A 39 -14.67 4.47 0.46
C LEU A 39 -14.33 3.16 1.18
N PHE A 40 -13.42 3.17 2.15
CA PHE A 40 -13.14 2.00 2.97
C PHE A 40 -14.37 1.53 3.76
N LEU A 41 -15.06 2.45 4.42
CA LEU A 41 -16.19 2.12 5.28
C LEU A 41 -17.43 1.66 4.49
N MET A 42 -17.63 2.12 3.25
CA MET A 42 -18.74 1.72 2.40
C MET A 42 -18.50 0.41 1.65
N ALA A 43 -17.26 0.05 1.39
CA ALA A 43 -16.94 -1.15 0.65
C ALA A 43 -17.28 -2.40 1.46
N LYS A 44 -18.14 -3.25 0.90
CA LYS A 44 -18.65 -4.47 1.57
C LYS A 44 -17.63 -5.60 1.58
N ASP A 45 -16.76 -5.64 0.59
CA ASP A 45 -15.79 -6.72 0.39
C ASP A 45 -14.36 -6.16 0.62
N PRO A 46 -13.70 -6.50 1.76
CA PRO A 46 -12.36 -6.00 2.07
C PRO A 46 -11.28 -6.50 1.10
N TRP A 47 -11.53 -7.58 0.34
CA TRP A 47 -10.61 -8.10 -0.65
C TRP A 47 -10.45 -7.21 -1.89
N ARG A 48 -11.31 -6.22 -2.05
CA ARG A 48 -11.27 -5.26 -3.15
C ARG A 48 -10.52 -3.99 -2.84
N MET A 49 -9.92 -3.91 -1.65
CA MET A 49 -9.21 -2.74 -1.18
C MET A 49 -7.89 -3.13 -0.56
N VAL A 50 -6.93 -2.22 -0.64
CA VAL A 50 -5.68 -2.29 0.11
C VAL A 50 -5.41 -0.93 0.75
N LEU A 51 -4.89 -0.95 1.96
CA LEU A 51 -4.48 0.26 2.65
C LEU A 51 -3.05 0.62 2.24
N SER A 52 -2.89 1.80 1.64
CA SER A 52 -1.59 2.37 1.29
C SER A 52 -1.52 3.83 1.70
N THR A 53 -0.34 4.29 2.10
CA THR A 53 -0.07 5.69 2.40
C THR A 53 0.60 6.40 1.24
N ASP A 54 0.93 5.70 0.15
CA ASP A 54 1.75 6.25 -0.95
C ASP A 54 3.03 6.94 -0.40
N HIS A 55 3.72 6.21 0.47
CA HIS A 55 4.92 6.75 1.11
C HIS A 55 6.05 7.00 0.10
N PRO A 56 6.70 8.19 0.13
CA PRO A 56 6.48 9.31 1.06
C PRO A 56 5.50 10.38 0.54
N ASN A 57 5.02 10.29 -0.70
CA ASN A 57 4.24 11.34 -1.38
C ASN A 57 2.89 11.62 -0.72
N GLY A 58 2.07 10.59 -0.53
CA GLY A 58 0.75 10.72 0.06
C GLY A 58 0.78 10.81 1.59
N GLY A 59 1.76 10.17 2.22
CA GLY A 59 1.92 10.20 3.67
C GLY A 59 3.02 9.26 4.18
N SER A 60 3.40 9.43 5.44
CA SER A 60 4.36 8.53 6.08
C SER A 60 3.74 7.15 6.32
N PHE A 61 4.50 6.07 6.11
CA PHE A 61 4.08 4.74 6.55
C PHE A 61 3.85 4.66 8.07
N GLN A 62 4.42 5.57 8.85
CA GLN A 62 4.14 5.70 10.28
C GLN A 62 2.69 6.09 10.59
N ALA A 63 1.92 6.55 9.59
CA ALA A 63 0.51 6.86 9.74
C ALA A 63 -0.41 5.62 9.77
N TYR A 64 0.08 4.43 9.39
CA TYR A 64 -0.75 3.21 9.38
C TYR A 64 -1.49 2.94 10.69
N PRO A 65 -0.87 3.04 11.89
CA PRO A 65 -1.58 2.80 13.15
C PRO A 65 -2.77 3.73 13.33
N LYS A 66 -2.62 5.02 13.03
CA LYS A 66 -3.71 6.00 13.11
C LYS A 66 -4.81 5.71 12.09
N LEU A 67 -4.45 5.35 10.86
CA LEU A 67 -5.43 4.99 9.83
C LEU A 67 -6.23 3.75 10.23
N ILE A 68 -5.57 2.75 10.80
CA ILE A 68 -6.22 1.55 11.34
C ILE A 68 -7.17 1.93 12.47
N HIS A 69 -6.75 2.81 13.39
CA HIS A 69 -7.61 3.28 14.47
C HIS A 69 -8.86 3.98 13.93
N LEU A 70 -8.73 4.83 12.92
CA LEU A 70 -9.87 5.48 12.25
C LEU A 70 -10.87 4.49 11.65
N LEU A 71 -10.39 3.35 11.15
CA LEU A 71 -11.25 2.30 10.58
C LEU A 71 -11.89 1.42 11.65
N MET A 72 -11.22 1.19 12.77
CA MET A 72 -11.66 0.24 13.82
C MET A 72 -12.43 0.88 14.97
N ASP A 73 -12.39 2.20 15.14
CA ASP A 73 -13.05 2.91 16.24
C ASP A 73 -13.83 4.12 15.71
N LYS A 74 -15.15 3.99 15.71
CA LYS A 74 -16.04 5.05 15.27
C LYS A 74 -16.04 6.28 16.20
N ASN A 75 -15.80 6.09 17.50
CA ASN A 75 -15.77 7.20 18.44
C ASN A 75 -14.52 8.03 18.24
N PHE A 76 -13.36 7.38 18.11
CA PHE A 76 -12.13 8.05 17.72
C PHE A 76 -12.28 8.79 16.39
N ARG A 77 -12.86 8.14 15.37
CA ARG A 77 -13.13 8.77 14.07
C ARG A 77 -14.03 10.00 14.20
N LYS A 78 -15.11 9.94 15.00
CA LYS A 78 -16.00 11.08 15.24
C LYS A 78 -15.27 12.26 15.88
N GLU A 79 -14.33 12.03 16.79
CA GLU A 79 -13.51 13.11 17.36
C GLU A 79 -12.56 13.71 16.30
N GLN A 80 -11.94 12.90 15.45
CA GLN A 80 -11.07 13.40 14.39
C GLN A 80 -11.85 14.21 13.33
N ILE A 81 -13.07 13.82 12.99
CA ILE A 81 -13.96 14.55 12.08
C ILE A 81 -14.20 16.00 12.55
N LYS A 82 -14.25 16.26 13.86
CA LYS A 82 -14.44 17.61 14.40
C LYS A 82 -13.26 18.55 14.12
N LEU A 83 -12.08 18.00 13.86
CA LEU A 83 -10.85 18.76 13.68
C LEU A 83 -10.69 19.28 12.24
N ILE A 84 -11.27 18.63 11.26
CA ILE A 84 -11.13 18.96 9.84
C ILE A 84 -12.11 20.08 9.40
N ASN A 85 -12.03 20.47 8.14
CA ASN A 85 -12.92 21.47 7.56
C ASN A 85 -14.37 20.95 7.50
N GLN A 86 -15.30 21.63 8.17
CA GLN A 86 -16.69 21.17 8.31
C GLN A 86 -17.50 21.33 7.02
N ASP A 87 -17.12 22.25 6.14
CA ASP A 87 -17.81 22.42 4.85
C ASP A 87 -17.46 21.26 3.90
N ALA A 88 -16.26 20.73 3.99
CA ALA A 88 -15.87 19.54 3.21
C ALA A 88 -16.73 18.32 3.57
N LEU A 89 -17.09 18.16 4.84
CA LEU A 89 -17.92 17.05 5.31
C LEU A 89 -19.35 17.05 4.75
N LYS A 90 -19.88 18.21 4.34
CA LYS A 90 -21.21 18.30 3.73
C LYS A 90 -21.30 17.58 2.38
N SER A 91 -20.15 17.26 1.76
CA SER A 91 -20.05 16.54 0.49
C SER A 91 -19.72 15.05 0.67
N THR A 92 -19.79 14.52 1.88
CA THR A 92 -19.44 13.12 2.19
C THR A 92 -20.48 12.50 3.12
N GLU A 93 -20.58 11.17 3.09
CA GLU A 93 -21.40 10.40 4.01
C GLU A 93 -20.63 9.96 5.27
N LEU A 94 -19.35 10.27 5.37
CA LEU A 94 -18.48 9.84 6.46
C LEU A 94 -19.03 10.09 7.85
N PRO A 95 -19.68 11.26 8.17
CA PRO A 95 -20.25 11.50 9.47
C PRO A 95 -21.36 10.53 9.87
N ASN A 96 -22.03 9.94 8.89
CA ASN A 96 -23.19 9.03 9.07
C ASN A 96 -22.77 7.56 9.12
N LEU A 97 -21.48 7.24 8.90
CA LEU A 97 -20.99 5.87 8.83
C LEU A 97 -20.56 5.37 10.22
N ASP A 98 -21.32 4.41 10.73
CA ASP A 98 -21.04 3.77 12.05
C ASP A 98 -20.27 2.44 11.94
N ARG A 99 -19.92 2.01 10.69
CA ARG A 99 -19.15 0.78 10.46
C ARG A 99 -17.77 0.87 11.11
N GLU A 100 -17.35 -0.24 11.71
CA GLU A 100 -16.01 -0.46 12.22
C GLU A 100 -15.43 -1.73 11.58
N PHE A 101 -14.13 -1.69 11.28
CA PHE A 101 -13.42 -2.84 10.74
C PHE A 101 -13.04 -3.79 11.87
N SER A 102 -13.21 -5.08 11.62
CA SER A 102 -12.69 -6.15 12.47
C SER A 102 -11.18 -6.33 12.25
N TYR A 103 -10.50 -7.01 13.18
CA TYR A 103 -9.11 -7.40 13.01
C TYR A 103 -8.88 -8.23 11.73
N GLN A 104 -9.83 -9.06 11.36
CA GLN A 104 -9.74 -9.85 10.14
C GLN A 104 -9.76 -8.95 8.90
N GLU A 105 -10.65 -7.97 8.84
CA GLU A 105 -10.70 -7.02 7.72
C GLU A 105 -9.41 -6.19 7.64
N ILE A 106 -8.87 -5.75 8.78
CA ILE A 106 -7.57 -5.08 8.81
C ILE A 106 -6.46 -5.98 8.27
N ALA A 107 -6.41 -7.25 8.68
CA ALA A 107 -5.42 -8.19 8.16
C ALA A 107 -5.57 -8.41 6.64
N ILE A 108 -6.79 -8.41 6.12
CA ILE A 108 -7.04 -8.52 4.69
C ILE A 108 -6.48 -7.27 3.97
N ILE A 109 -6.89 -6.07 4.34
CA ILE A 109 -6.51 -4.84 3.61
C ILE A 109 -5.05 -4.44 3.76
N THR A 110 -4.36 -4.95 4.78
CA THR A 110 -2.94 -4.62 5.06
C THR A 110 -1.95 -5.73 4.74
N SER A 111 -2.41 -6.96 4.53
CA SER A 111 -1.53 -8.12 4.35
C SER A 111 -2.01 -9.07 3.26
N ALA A 112 -3.13 -9.77 3.48
CA ALA A 112 -3.62 -10.80 2.57
C ALA A 112 -4.05 -10.25 1.21
N GLY A 113 -4.75 -9.11 1.18
CA GLY A 113 -5.15 -8.42 -0.03
C GLY A 113 -3.97 -7.93 -0.87
N PRO A 114 -3.01 -7.19 -0.28
CA PRO A 114 -1.76 -6.85 -0.96
C PRO A 114 -1.02 -8.04 -1.55
N ALA A 115 -0.86 -9.12 -0.79
CA ALA A 115 -0.20 -10.34 -1.28
C ALA A 115 -0.91 -10.93 -2.50
N LYS A 116 -2.25 -10.97 -2.48
CA LYS A 116 -3.06 -11.44 -3.60
C LYS A 116 -2.96 -10.56 -4.84
N ILE A 117 -2.98 -9.23 -4.67
CA ILE A 117 -2.84 -8.28 -5.77
C ILE A 117 -1.47 -8.39 -6.42
N LEU A 118 -0.42 -8.58 -5.61
CA LEU A 118 0.94 -8.75 -6.08
C LEU A 118 1.23 -10.15 -6.65
N GLY A 119 0.30 -11.11 -6.53
CA GLY A 119 0.49 -12.49 -7.01
C GLY A 119 1.47 -13.30 -6.18
N ILE A 120 1.66 -12.97 -4.89
CA ILE A 120 2.55 -13.66 -3.95
C ILE A 120 1.79 -14.36 -2.82
N ASP A 121 0.49 -14.51 -3.00
CA ASP A 121 -0.44 -15.07 -2.00
C ASP A 121 -0.25 -16.57 -1.74
N GLU A 122 0.59 -17.26 -2.50
CA GLU A 122 0.99 -18.64 -2.19
C GLU A 122 1.94 -18.72 -0.97
N ASN A 123 2.78 -17.70 -0.78
CA ASN A 123 3.82 -17.71 0.25
C ASN A 123 3.67 -16.59 1.27
N LYS A 124 2.88 -15.55 0.98
CA LYS A 124 2.76 -14.34 1.83
C LYS A 124 1.31 -13.98 2.10
N GLY A 125 1.10 -13.19 3.16
CA GLY A 125 -0.22 -12.68 3.51
C GLY A 125 -1.12 -13.65 4.28
N HIS A 126 -0.62 -14.82 4.64
CA HIS A 126 -1.35 -15.82 5.42
C HIS A 126 -0.42 -16.60 6.36
N LEU A 127 -1.01 -17.33 7.32
CA LEU A 127 -0.31 -18.16 8.30
C LEU A 127 -0.46 -19.65 8.02
N GLY A 128 -0.83 -20.03 6.81
CA GLY A 128 -0.99 -21.43 6.40
C GLY A 128 0.34 -22.15 6.22
N THR A 129 0.30 -23.47 6.21
CA THR A 129 1.48 -24.32 5.96
C THR A 129 2.10 -23.97 4.60
N GLY A 130 3.40 -23.76 4.56
CA GLY A 130 4.15 -23.40 3.35
C GLY A 130 4.32 -21.90 3.13
N ALA A 131 3.63 -21.07 3.91
CA ALA A 131 3.86 -19.63 3.87
C ALA A 131 5.17 -19.23 4.55
N ASP A 132 5.74 -18.11 4.11
CA ASP A 132 6.82 -17.47 4.84
C ASP A 132 6.33 -17.09 6.23
N ALA A 133 7.15 -17.30 7.24
CA ALA A 133 6.83 -16.92 8.62
C ALA A 133 7.04 -15.40 8.82
N ASP A 134 6.18 -14.61 8.18
CA ASP A 134 6.09 -13.15 8.34
C ASP A 134 4.97 -12.84 9.34
N ILE A 135 5.29 -12.69 10.63
CA ILE A 135 4.32 -12.65 11.73
C ILE A 135 4.52 -11.38 12.55
N ARG A 136 3.43 -10.70 12.89
CA ARG A 136 3.39 -9.60 13.85
C ARG A 136 2.45 -9.96 15.00
N ILE A 137 2.94 -9.84 16.22
CA ILE A 137 2.16 -10.12 17.44
C ILE A 137 2.01 -8.83 18.22
N TYR A 138 0.79 -8.48 18.54
CA TYR A 138 0.43 -7.27 19.27
C TYR A 138 -0.20 -7.62 20.61
N GLU A 139 0.06 -6.81 21.63
CA GLU A 139 -0.72 -6.85 22.87
C GLU A 139 -2.05 -6.14 22.63
N PRO A 140 -3.19 -6.73 23.00
CA PRO A 140 -4.48 -6.08 22.85
C PRO A 140 -4.55 -4.77 23.64
N ASP A 141 -4.95 -3.68 22.96
CA ASP A 141 -5.21 -2.38 23.58
C ASP A 141 -6.53 -1.80 22.99
N GLN A 142 -7.24 -1.02 23.78
CA GLN A 142 -8.41 -0.30 23.30
C GLN A 142 -8.01 0.81 22.33
N ASP A 143 -6.93 1.50 22.62
CA ASP A 143 -6.30 2.44 21.70
C ASP A 143 -5.60 1.67 20.57
N LYS A 144 -6.24 1.63 19.39
CA LYS A 144 -5.74 0.88 18.24
C LYS A 144 -4.48 1.51 17.65
N GLU A 145 -4.33 2.84 17.74
CA GLU A 145 -3.11 3.51 17.29
C GLU A 145 -1.91 3.05 18.12
N LYS A 146 -2.05 3.05 19.44
CA LYS A 146 -1.03 2.56 20.36
C LYS A 146 -0.73 1.08 20.13
N MET A 147 -1.78 0.25 20.02
CA MET A 147 -1.63 -1.18 19.77
C MET A 147 -0.80 -1.47 18.50
N PHE A 148 -1.16 -0.87 17.39
CA PHE A 148 -0.51 -1.14 16.10
C PHE A 148 0.82 -0.41 15.92
N SER A 149 1.12 0.60 16.73
CA SER A 149 2.43 1.27 16.75
C SER A 149 3.51 0.47 17.44
N SER A 150 3.15 -0.47 18.32
CA SER A 150 4.10 -1.16 19.21
C SER A 150 3.89 -2.66 19.19
N PRO A 151 4.30 -3.36 18.11
CA PRO A 151 4.23 -4.82 18.07
C PRO A 151 5.15 -5.41 19.13
N ARG A 152 4.64 -6.39 19.88
CA ARG A 152 5.46 -7.14 20.84
C ARG A 152 6.54 -7.97 20.14
N TYR A 153 6.16 -8.62 19.05
CA TYR A 153 7.10 -9.40 18.23
C TYR A 153 6.87 -9.11 16.74
N VAL A 154 7.98 -8.98 16.02
CA VAL A 154 7.98 -9.02 14.56
C VAL A 154 8.92 -10.13 14.12
N ILE A 155 8.37 -11.08 13.40
CA ILE A 155 9.10 -12.21 12.82
C ILE A 155 9.06 -12.02 11.30
N LYS A 156 10.20 -12.16 10.66
CA LYS A 156 10.35 -12.05 9.20
C LYS A 156 11.11 -13.26 8.66
N ASN A 157 10.51 -14.00 7.74
CA ASN A 157 11.07 -15.25 7.23
C ASN A 157 11.52 -16.21 8.36
N GLY A 158 10.74 -16.30 9.44
CA GLY A 158 11.05 -17.12 10.60
C GLY A 158 12.09 -16.55 11.57
N ASN A 159 12.67 -15.39 11.29
CA ASN A 159 13.65 -14.74 12.16
C ASN A 159 13.00 -13.66 13.01
N LEU A 160 13.34 -13.63 14.30
CA LEU A 160 12.87 -12.59 15.22
C LEU A 160 13.62 -11.28 14.95
N VAL A 161 12.88 -10.26 14.49
CA VAL A 161 13.44 -8.94 14.11
C VAL A 161 13.21 -7.90 15.20
N ILE A 162 12.01 -7.90 15.79
CA ILE A 162 11.65 -7.01 16.90
C ILE A 162 11.09 -7.84 18.04
N GLU A 163 11.50 -7.51 19.24
CA GLU A 163 10.97 -8.04 20.50
C GLU A 163 10.80 -6.90 21.51
N ASN A 164 9.58 -6.67 22.00
CA ASN A 164 9.24 -5.62 22.95
C ASN A 164 9.74 -4.22 22.55
N ASN A 165 9.53 -3.84 21.28
CA ASN A 165 10.02 -2.61 20.65
C ASN A 165 11.55 -2.49 20.50
N GLU A 166 12.31 -3.53 20.86
CA GLU A 166 13.74 -3.57 20.64
C GLU A 166 14.07 -4.28 19.34
N PHE A 167 14.92 -3.66 18.56
CA PHE A 167 15.44 -4.22 17.32
C PHE A 167 16.49 -5.30 17.64
N ARG A 168 16.34 -6.49 17.05
CA ARG A 168 17.20 -7.65 17.34
C ARG A 168 18.23 -7.93 16.27
N GLN A 169 17.84 -7.79 15.01
CA GLN A 169 18.73 -8.06 13.88
C GLN A 169 18.21 -7.44 12.58
N ASP A 170 19.15 -7.13 11.69
CA ASP A 170 18.89 -6.79 10.31
C ASP A 170 18.66 -8.05 9.47
N LEU A 171 17.78 -7.94 8.49
CA LEU A 171 17.59 -8.96 7.47
C LEU A 171 17.67 -8.29 6.11
N GLU A 172 18.46 -8.90 5.23
CA GLU A 172 18.47 -8.49 3.83
C GLU A 172 17.11 -8.77 3.18
N GLY A 173 16.61 -7.80 2.45
CA GLY A 173 15.43 -7.94 1.61
C GLY A 173 15.74 -8.75 0.35
N LYS A 174 14.68 -9.14 -0.36
CA LYS A 174 14.77 -9.75 -1.68
C LYS A 174 14.00 -8.91 -2.67
N LEU A 175 14.54 -8.74 -3.86
CA LEU A 175 13.79 -8.15 -4.97
C LEU A 175 12.84 -9.23 -5.52
N LEU A 176 11.53 -8.90 -5.49
CA LEU A 176 10.50 -9.72 -6.12
C LEU A 176 10.11 -9.03 -7.42
N TYR A 177 10.17 -9.72 -8.54
CA TYR A 177 9.69 -9.17 -9.79
C TYR A 177 8.95 -10.21 -10.62
N ILE A 178 8.06 -9.75 -11.46
CA ILE A 178 7.25 -10.59 -12.33
C ILE A 178 7.92 -10.61 -13.70
N ARG A 179 8.14 -11.81 -14.24
CA ARG A 179 8.53 -12.00 -15.63
C ARG A 179 7.36 -12.68 -16.35
N PRO A 180 6.47 -11.90 -16.97
CA PRO A 180 5.34 -12.46 -17.69
C PRO A 180 5.83 -13.24 -18.91
N ASP A 181 5.25 -14.39 -19.12
CA ASP A 181 5.32 -15.08 -20.39
C ASP A 181 4.21 -14.51 -21.29
N TYR A 182 4.59 -14.00 -22.45
CA TYR A 182 3.67 -13.37 -23.40
C TYR A 182 4.10 -13.63 -24.83
N GLU A 183 3.16 -13.52 -25.74
CA GLU A 183 3.41 -13.66 -27.15
C GLU A 183 4.18 -12.45 -27.70
N LYS A 184 5.46 -12.64 -28.06
CA LYS A 184 6.35 -11.55 -28.47
C LYS A 184 5.90 -10.80 -29.73
N SER A 185 5.06 -11.41 -30.54
CA SER A 185 4.49 -10.75 -31.73
C SER A 185 3.70 -9.49 -31.39
N ILE A 186 3.15 -9.40 -30.16
CA ILE A 186 2.39 -8.23 -29.71
C ILE A 186 3.28 -6.97 -29.63
N GLU A 187 4.57 -7.12 -29.42
CA GLU A 187 5.49 -5.98 -29.36
C GLU A 187 5.50 -5.19 -30.66
N GLN A 188 5.39 -5.87 -31.81
CA GLN A 188 5.34 -5.22 -33.12
C GLN A 188 4.09 -4.34 -33.28
N MET A 189 3.00 -4.71 -32.64
CA MET A 189 1.76 -3.94 -32.67
C MET A 189 1.78 -2.77 -31.67
N ILE A 190 2.36 -2.97 -30.51
CA ILE A 190 2.40 -1.97 -29.44
C ILE A 190 3.46 -0.89 -29.72
N LYS A 191 4.60 -1.26 -30.29
CA LYS A 191 5.74 -0.35 -30.48
C LYS A 191 5.39 0.95 -31.20
N PRO A 192 4.72 0.95 -32.37
CA PRO A 192 4.35 2.19 -33.04
C PRO A 192 3.47 3.09 -32.18
N PHE A 193 2.46 2.51 -31.53
CA PHE A 193 1.59 3.25 -30.62
C PHE A 193 2.38 3.86 -29.47
N PHE A 194 3.30 3.11 -28.89
CA PHE A 194 4.12 3.57 -27.79
C PHE A 194 5.02 4.74 -28.20
N GLU A 195 5.65 4.66 -29.36
CA GLU A 195 6.55 5.70 -29.90
C GLU A 195 5.80 6.98 -30.32
N ASP A 196 4.54 6.84 -30.76
CA ASP A 196 3.70 7.98 -31.14
C ASP A 196 3.18 8.79 -29.94
N TYR A 197 2.90 8.11 -28.82
CA TYR A 197 2.21 8.73 -27.67
C TYR A 197 3.09 8.96 -26.45
N TYR A 198 4.27 8.35 -26.40
CA TYR A 198 5.12 8.41 -25.22
C TYR A 198 6.52 8.97 -25.52
N SER A 199 7.11 9.65 -24.56
CA SER A 199 8.45 10.23 -24.68
C SER A 199 9.59 9.24 -24.37
N VAL A 200 9.28 8.09 -23.79
CA VAL A 200 10.21 6.99 -23.56
C VAL A 200 10.20 6.07 -24.78
N GLN A 201 11.35 5.69 -25.27
CA GLN A 201 11.44 4.71 -26.35
C GLN A 201 11.04 3.32 -25.85
N PHE A 202 10.37 2.55 -26.71
CA PHE A 202 9.89 1.22 -26.35
C PHE A 202 11.00 0.31 -25.83
N GLU A 203 12.18 0.36 -26.46
CA GLU A 203 13.35 -0.44 -26.08
C GLU A 203 13.94 -0.08 -24.71
N ASN A 204 13.65 1.10 -24.20
CA ASN A 204 14.13 1.55 -22.87
C ASN A 204 13.20 1.13 -21.72
N TYR A 205 12.04 0.57 -22.04
CA TYR A 205 11.06 0.20 -21.03
C TYR A 205 11.38 -1.13 -20.31
N PRO A 206 11.86 -2.17 -20.99
CA PRO A 206 12.19 -3.43 -20.33
C PRO A 206 13.40 -3.29 -19.41
N VAL A 207 13.28 -3.78 -18.19
CA VAL A 207 14.40 -3.87 -17.27
C VAL A 207 15.35 -4.98 -17.73
N SER A 208 16.59 -4.63 -18.00
CA SER A 208 17.62 -5.61 -18.41
C SER A 208 17.98 -6.54 -17.24
N ASP A 209 18.18 -7.81 -17.53
CA ASP A 209 18.59 -8.83 -16.54
C ASP A 209 19.88 -8.48 -15.79
N LYS A 210 20.73 -7.63 -16.36
CA LYS A 210 21.94 -7.14 -15.68
C LYS A 210 21.67 -6.29 -14.43
N TYR A 211 20.46 -5.75 -14.31
CA TYR A 211 20.03 -4.97 -13.16
C TYR A 211 19.29 -5.80 -12.11
N VAL A 212 19.04 -7.08 -12.43
CA VAL A 212 18.35 -7.99 -11.53
C VAL A 212 19.37 -8.65 -10.64
N GLU A 213 19.26 -8.46 -9.34
CA GLU A 213 20.17 -9.04 -8.36
C GLU A 213 20.11 -10.58 -8.38
N LYS A 214 21.25 -11.23 -8.10
CA LYS A 214 21.33 -12.70 -8.07
C LYS A 214 20.36 -13.36 -7.08
N ASN A 215 19.97 -12.65 -6.03
CA ASN A 215 19.04 -13.11 -5.00
C ASN A 215 17.59 -12.75 -5.29
N SER A 216 17.29 -12.26 -6.48
CA SER A 216 15.93 -11.90 -6.86
C SER A 216 15.05 -13.14 -7.00
N ILE A 217 13.80 -13.03 -6.58
CA ILE A 217 12.79 -14.05 -6.77
C ILE A 217 11.93 -13.67 -7.98
N ILE A 218 11.92 -14.54 -8.97
CA ILE A 218 11.02 -14.40 -10.13
C ILE A 218 9.69 -15.05 -9.74
N ILE A 219 8.63 -14.25 -9.78
CA ILE A 219 7.27 -14.74 -9.55
C ILE A 219 6.71 -15.18 -10.90
N PRO A 220 6.41 -16.47 -11.10
CA PRO A 220 5.83 -16.92 -12.36
C PRO A 220 4.41 -16.35 -12.47
N ASN A 221 4.18 -15.58 -13.53
CA ASN A 221 2.83 -15.14 -13.88
C ASN A 221 2.10 -16.33 -14.53
N LYS A 222 1.51 -17.18 -13.71
CA LYS A 222 0.58 -18.21 -14.21
C LYS A 222 -0.80 -17.58 -14.27
N PRO A 223 -1.44 -17.50 -15.44
CA PRO A 223 -2.83 -17.13 -15.51
C PRO A 223 -3.63 -18.08 -14.62
N LYS A 224 -4.31 -17.53 -13.61
CA LYS A 224 -5.24 -18.33 -12.79
C LYS A 224 -6.33 -18.85 -13.75
N LYS A 225 -6.42 -20.17 -13.88
CA LYS A 225 -7.49 -20.85 -14.62
C LYS A 225 -8.85 -20.59 -13.98
#